data_56ec510884cafab9c00ea5d0d9334b90
#
_entry.id   56ec510884cafab9c00ea5d0d9334b90
#
_cell.length_a   1.000
_cell.length_b   1.000
_cell.length_c   1.000
_cell.angle_alpha   90.00
_cell.angle_beta   90.00
_cell.angle_gamma   90.00
#
_symmetry.space_group_name_H-M   'P 1'
#
loop_
_entity.id
_entity.type
_entity.pdbx_description
1 polymer ?
#
loop_
_entity_poly.entity_id
_entity_poly.type
_entity_poly.pdbx_seq_one_letter_code
_entity_poly.pdbx_strand_id
1 'polypeptide(L)'
;MGFLDFISKIFGNKSTRDLKEIQPWVDKVKAVYDDIAKLSDDELRAKTQSIRQYIQDYVATEKAEVQALRDSVEDKSLEEREVLWREIDKKEKAILDKMELALDEVLPEVFAIVKNTAFRFKENTEIAVTATDLDKELATKHDFVTIEGDKAIYHMNWTAGGNVIKWDMVHYDVQLIGGTVLHKGKIAEMATGEGKTLVATLPVFLNALTGNGVHVVTVNDYLAKRDSEWMGPLYMFHGLTVDCID
;
A
#
# COMPACT_ATOMS: atom_id res chain seq x y z
N MET A 1 23.65 39.22 -6.24
CA MET A 1 22.30 38.66 -5.95
C MET A 1 21.51 38.76 -7.23
N GLY A 2 21.22 37.64 -7.85
CA GLY A 2 20.57 37.61 -9.15
C GLY A 2 19.04 37.76 -8.99
N PHE A 3 18.40 38.29 -10.05
CA PHE A 3 16.95 38.40 -10.16
C PHE A 3 16.21 37.06 -9.83
N LEU A 4 16.83 35.92 -10.14
CA LEU A 4 16.34 34.59 -9.80
C LEU A 4 16.33 34.32 -8.28
N ASP A 5 17.32 34.81 -7.52
CA ASP A 5 17.34 34.69 -6.05
C ASP A 5 16.23 35.52 -5.40
N PHE A 6 15.88 36.66 -5.98
CA PHE A 6 14.79 37.48 -5.51
C PHE A 6 13.42 36.84 -5.77
N ILE A 7 13.24 36.23 -6.96
CA ILE A 7 12.02 35.51 -7.32
C ILE A 7 11.86 34.24 -6.46
N SER A 8 12.94 33.50 -6.19
CA SER A 8 12.89 32.31 -5.32
C SER A 8 12.53 32.64 -3.86
N LYS A 9 12.93 33.84 -3.36
CA LYS A 9 12.54 34.33 -2.03
C LYS A 9 11.08 34.73 -1.93
N ILE A 10 10.47 35.25 -3.03
CA ILE A 10 9.07 35.71 -3.03
C ILE A 10 8.11 34.54 -3.29
N PHE A 11 8.45 33.62 -4.20
CA PHE A 11 7.57 32.51 -4.60
C PHE A 11 7.88 31.18 -3.93
N GLY A 12 8.90 31.13 -3.08
CA GLY A 12 9.40 29.88 -2.48
C GLY A 12 10.10 28.98 -3.50
N ASN A 13 10.95 28.11 -3.02
CA ASN A 13 11.53 27.01 -3.81
C ASN A 13 10.41 26.02 -4.20
N LYS A 14 10.50 25.35 -5.36
CA LYS A 14 9.57 24.28 -5.79
C LYS A 14 9.34 23.26 -4.66
N SER A 15 10.39 22.82 -4.00
CA SER A 15 10.36 21.93 -2.84
C SER A 15 9.47 22.47 -1.70
N THR A 16 9.54 23.77 -1.40
CA THR A 16 8.70 24.38 -0.35
C THR A 16 7.22 24.39 -0.73
N ARG A 17 6.89 24.56 -2.01
CA ARG A 17 5.50 24.50 -2.49
C ARG A 17 4.97 23.08 -2.47
N ASP A 18 5.77 22.12 -2.94
CA ASP A 18 5.42 20.72 -2.95
C ASP A 18 5.22 20.19 -1.51
N LEU A 19 6.08 20.60 -0.56
CA LEU A 19 5.90 20.29 0.86
C LEU A 19 4.60 20.87 1.43
N LYS A 20 4.22 22.09 1.08
CA LYS A 20 2.94 22.68 1.52
C LYS A 20 1.72 21.93 0.98
N GLU A 21 1.81 21.35 -0.21
CA GLU A 21 0.76 20.53 -0.80
C GLU A 21 0.64 19.18 -0.08
N ILE A 22 1.77 18.58 0.33
CA ILE A 22 1.83 17.24 0.92
C ILE A 22 1.61 17.28 2.44
N GLN A 23 2.07 18.32 3.15
CA GLN A 23 1.99 18.40 4.62
C GLN A 23 0.59 18.11 5.19
N PRO A 24 -0.53 18.60 4.60
CA PRO A 24 -1.86 18.30 5.09
C PRO A 24 -2.21 16.79 5.12
N TRP A 25 -1.60 16.00 4.23
CA TRP A 25 -1.79 14.54 4.23
C TRP A 25 -1.09 13.90 5.43
N VAL A 26 0.14 14.33 5.73
CA VAL A 26 0.87 13.87 6.91
C VAL A 26 0.13 14.25 8.19
N ASP A 27 -0.41 15.46 8.26
CA ASP A 27 -1.18 15.92 9.42
C ASP A 27 -2.45 15.07 9.61
N LYS A 28 -3.15 14.70 8.53
CA LYS A 28 -4.29 13.77 8.60
C LYS A 28 -3.87 12.37 9.10
N VAL A 29 -2.74 11.83 8.63
CA VAL A 29 -2.20 10.55 9.13
C VAL A 29 -1.96 10.61 10.63
N LYS A 30 -1.34 11.71 11.10
CA LYS A 30 -1.05 11.92 12.53
C LYS A 30 -2.32 12.05 13.36
N ALA A 31 -3.34 12.71 12.82
CA ALA A 31 -4.62 12.92 13.49
C ALA A 31 -5.38 11.61 13.79
N VAL A 32 -5.25 10.59 12.92
CA VAL A 32 -5.91 9.29 13.11
C VAL A 32 -5.02 8.24 13.79
N TYR A 33 -3.72 8.53 13.94
CA TYR A 33 -2.74 7.54 14.40
C TYR A 33 -3.03 6.99 15.79
N ASP A 34 -3.43 7.85 16.73
CA ASP A 34 -3.69 7.44 18.13
C ASP A 34 -4.90 6.50 18.24
N ASP A 35 -5.90 6.66 17.37
CA ASP A 35 -7.06 5.77 17.34
C ASP A 35 -6.69 4.41 16.71
N ILE A 36 -5.86 4.40 15.68
CA ILE A 36 -5.29 3.17 15.12
C ILE A 36 -4.40 2.45 16.14
N ALA A 37 -3.62 3.17 16.93
CA ALA A 37 -2.72 2.60 17.93
C ALA A 37 -3.46 1.90 19.09
N LYS A 38 -4.71 2.27 19.37
CA LYS A 38 -5.55 1.65 20.42
C LYS A 38 -6.13 0.28 20.01
N LEU A 39 -6.17 -0.02 18.72
CA LEU A 39 -6.72 -1.27 18.22
C LEU A 39 -5.85 -2.45 18.67
N SER A 40 -6.47 -3.57 19.03
CA SER A 40 -5.77 -4.85 19.15
C SER A 40 -5.20 -5.30 17.81
N ASP A 41 -4.35 -6.31 17.79
CA ASP A 41 -3.74 -6.81 16.55
C ASP A 41 -4.79 -7.39 15.59
N ASP A 42 -5.78 -8.13 16.12
CA ASP A 42 -6.90 -8.65 15.34
C ASP A 42 -7.80 -7.51 14.79
N GLU A 43 -8.09 -6.48 15.60
CA GLU A 43 -8.85 -5.32 15.16
C GLU A 43 -8.12 -4.50 14.09
N LEU A 44 -6.78 -4.39 14.20
CA LEU A 44 -5.96 -3.70 13.19
C LEU A 44 -6.02 -4.43 11.83
N ARG A 45 -5.96 -5.76 11.83
CA ARG A 45 -6.16 -6.60 10.64
C ARG A 45 -7.57 -6.47 10.07
N ALA A 46 -8.58 -6.52 10.95
CA ALA A 46 -9.99 -6.34 10.56
C ALA A 46 -10.26 -4.96 9.97
N LYS A 47 -9.64 -3.90 10.50
CA LYS A 47 -9.72 -2.54 9.96
C LYS A 47 -9.19 -2.49 8.53
N THR A 48 -8.08 -3.15 8.24
CA THR A 48 -7.56 -3.27 6.86
C THR A 48 -8.57 -3.93 5.93
N GLN A 49 -9.21 -5.02 6.36
CA GLN A 49 -10.22 -5.69 5.54
C GLN A 49 -11.46 -4.81 5.32
N SER A 50 -11.89 -4.04 6.33
CA SER A 50 -13.01 -3.11 6.18
C SER A 50 -12.69 -1.98 5.18
N ILE A 51 -11.47 -1.46 5.16
CA ILE A 51 -11.02 -0.47 4.17
C ILE A 51 -10.98 -1.09 2.77
N ARG A 52 -10.49 -2.32 2.64
CA ARG A 52 -10.51 -3.04 1.36
C ARG A 52 -11.93 -3.19 0.83
N GLN A 53 -12.87 -3.59 1.69
CA GLN A 53 -14.29 -3.70 1.32
C GLN A 53 -14.87 -2.35 0.91
N TYR A 54 -14.59 -1.29 1.66
CA TYR A 54 -15.00 0.08 1.31
C TYR A 54 -14.56 0.47 -0.11
N ILE A 55 -13.29 0.23 -0.48
CA ILE A 55 -12.78 0.53 -1.83
C ILE A 55 -13.54 -0.29 -2.90
N GLN A 56 -13.84 -1.57 -2.64
CA GLN A 56 -14.60 -2.40 -3.57
C GLN A 56 -16.04 -1.89 -3.74
N ASP A 57 -16.70 -1.55 -2.64
CA ASP A 57 -18.07 -1.05 -2.63
C ASP A 57 -18.18 0.31 -3.35
N TYR A 58 -17.13 1.14 -3.24
CA TYR A 58 -17.07 2.47 -3.87
C TYR A 58 -17.21 2.43 -5.39
N VAL A 59 -16.82 1.33 -6.04
CA VAL A 59 -16.85 1.14 -7.49
C VAL A 59 -17.75 -0.03 -7.93
N ALA A 60 -18.49 -0.63 -7.00
CA ALA A 60 -19.25 -1.85 -7.25
C ALA A 60 -20.31 -1.68 -8.37
N THR A 61 -21.01 -0.55 -8.37
CA THR A 61 -22.05 -0.25 -9.38
C THR A 61 -21.45 -0.18 -10.78
N GLU A 62 -20.37 0.58 -10.94
CA GLU A 62 -19.72 0.75 -12.25
C GLU A 62 -19.10 -0.56 -12.75
N LYS A 63 -18.53 -1.36 -11.85
CA LYS A 63 -18.01 -2.71 -12.18
C LYS A 63 -19.14 -3.63 -12.66
N ALA A 64 -20.31 -3.59 -12.01
CA ALA A 64 -21.47 -4.38 -12.42
C ALA A 64 -21.98 -3.94 -13.82
N GLU A 65 -22.00 -2.64 -14.12
CA GLU A 65 -22.37 -2.13 -15.44
C GLU A 65 -21.39 -2.61 -16.52
N VAL A 66 -20.07 -2.55 -16.26
CA VAL A 66 -19.04 -3.06 -17.18
C VAL A 66 -19.22 -4.55 -17.42
N GLN A 67 -19.49 -5.32 -16.37
CA GLN A 67 -19.72 -6.76 -16.52
C GLN A 67 -20.94 -7.06 -17.36
N ALA A 68 -22.05 -6.35 -17.16
CA ALA A 68 -23.28 -6.50 -17.98
C ALA A 68 -23.02 -6.18 -19.46
N LEU A 69 -22.19 -5.14 -19.76
CA LEU A 69 -21.80 -4.85 -21.14
C LEU A 69 -20.96 -5.99 -21.73
N ARG A 70 -19.96 -6.51 -20.99
CA ARG A 70 -19.13 -7.63 -21.44
C ARG A 70 -19.95 -8.88 -21.74
N ASP A 71 -20.90 -9.21 -20.88
CA ASP A 71 -21.79 -10.38 -21.06
C ASP A 71 -22.66 -10.22 -22.30
N SER A 72 -22.95 -9.00 -22.73
CA SER A 72 -23.77 -8.72 -23.93
C SER A 72 -22.98 -8.76 -25.25
N VAL A 73 -21.65 -8.80 -25.23
CA VAL A 73 -20.78 -8.68 -26.42
C VAL A 73 -20.95 -9.87 -27.37
N GLU A 74 -21.12 -11.09 -26.86
CA GLU A 74 -21.13 -12.31 -27.66
C GLU A 74 -22.29 -12.37 -28.66
N ASP A 75 -23.42 -11.78 -28.32
CA ASP A 75 -24.66 -11.78 -29.15
C ASP A 75 -24.72 -10.66 -30.18
N LYS A 76 -23.65 -9.85 -30.34
CA LYS A 76 -23.62 -8.67 -31.19
C LYS A 76 -22.88 -8.87 -32.50
N SER A 77 -23.23 -8.09 -33.53
CA SER A 77 -22.48 -7.98 -34.78
C SER A 77 -21.07 -7.41 -34.56
N LEU A 78 -20.15 -7.60 -35.51
CA LEU A 78 -18.77 -7.09 -35.40
C LEU A 78 -18.72 -5.57 -35.20
N GLU A 79 -19.56 -4.82 -35.89
CA GLU A 79 -19.61 -3.37 -35.78
C GLU A 79 -20.13 -2.93 -34.39
N GLU A 80 -21.17 -3.60 -33.86
CA GLU A 80 -21.71 -3.34 -32.54
C GLU A 80 -20.71 -3.71 -31.44
N ARG A 81 -19.95 -4.80 -31.59
CA ARG A 81 -18.89 -5.20 -30.65
C ARG A 81 -17.81 -4.12 -30.51
N GLU A 82 -17.40 -3.52 -31.65
CA GLU A 82 -16.37 -2.45 -31.60
C GLU A 82 -16.87 -1.23 -30.82
N VAL A 83 -18.13 -0.85 -30.96
CA VAL A 83 -18.73 0.24 -30.19
C VAL A 83 -18.80 -0.10 -28.71
N LEU A 84 -19.22 -1.32 -28.35
CA LEU A 84 -19.31 -1.79 -26.96
C LEU A 84 -17.95 -1.84 -26.31
N TRP A 85 -16.91 -2.31 -26.98
CA TRP A 85 -15.55 -2.33 -26.42
C TRP A 85 -15.05 -0.92 -26.10
N ARG A 86 -15.28 0.05 -26.96
CA ARG A 86 -14.95 1.46 -26.68
C ARG A 86 -15.71 2.02 -25.47
N GLU A 87 -16.96 1.61 -25.30
CA GLU A 87 -17.76 2.01 -24.12
C GLU A 87 -17.22 1.35 -22.85
N ILE A 88 -16.87 0.05 -22.90
CA ILE A 88 -16.25 -0.68 -21.80
C ILE A 88 -14.94 0.00 -21.39
N ASP A 89 -14.03 0.26 -22.34
CA ASP A 89 -12.74 0.93 -22.07
C ASP A 89 -12.94 2.29 -21.37
N LYS A 90 -13.93 3.06 -21.82
CA LYS A 90 -14.26 4.35 -21.21
C LYS A 90 -14.77 4.21 -19.78
N LYS A 91 -15.63 3.22 -19.53
CA LYS A 91 -16.15 2.96 -18.17
C LYS A 91 -15.06 2.40 -17.26
N GLU A 92 -14.19 1.52 -17.74
CA GLU A 92 -13.05 1.00 -16.97
C GLU A 92 -12.09 2.12 -16.55
N LYS A 93 -11.81 3.07 -17.45
CA LYS A 93 -11.03 4.25 -17.08
C LYS A 93 -11.73 5.08 -16.00
N ALA A 94 -13.03 5.29 -16.10
CA ALA A 94 -13.80 6.00 -15.08
C ALA A 94 -13.80 5.26 -13.73
N ILE A 95 -13.79 3.91 -13.72
CA ILE A 95 -13.62 3.10 -12.50
C ILE A 95 -12.26 3.36 -11.86
N LEU A 96 -11.18 3.40 -12.65
CA LEU A 96 -9.84 3.70 -12.12
C LEU A 96 -9.77 5.11 -11.52
N ASP A 97 -10.32 6.12 -12.21
CA ASP A 97 -10.38 7.49 -11.69
C ASP A 97 -11.19 7.56 -10.36
N LYS A 98 -12.29 6.78 -10.26
CA LYS A 98 -13.10 6.69 -9.04
C LYS A 98 -12.39 5.94 -7.91
N MET A 99 -11.63 4.88 -8.22
CA MET A 99 -10.77 4.18 -7.25
C MET A 99 -9.72 5.11 -6.66
N GLU A 100 -9.12 5.98 -7.48
CA GLU A 100 -8.13 6.96 -7.01
C GLU A 100 -8.72 7.89 -5.94
N LEU A 101 -9.99 8.32 -6.12
CA LEU A 101 -10.69 9.12 -5.10
C LEU A 101 -10.89 8.33 -3.80
N ALA A 102 -11.29 7.06 -3.88
CA ALA A 102 -11.43 6.21 -2.70
C ALA A 102 -10.09 5.99 -1.98
N LEU A 103 -9.01 5.79 -2.74
CA LEU A 103 -7.66 5.65 -2.18
C LEU A 103 -7.21 6.93 -1.45
N ASP A 104 -7.51 8.10 -2.00
CA ASP A 104 -7.23 9.38 -1.35
C ASP A 104 -7.98 9.53 -0.03
N GLU A 105 -9.25 9.13 0.01
CA GLU A 105 -10.05 9.19 1.23
C GLU A 105 -9.49 8.31 2.34
N VAL A 106 -9.04 7.09 2.02
CA VAL A 106 -8.54 6.13 3.01
C VAL A 106 -7.04 6.24 3.29
N LEU A 107 -6.27 6.99 2.49
CA LEU A 107 -4.81 7.13 2.63
C LEU A 107 -4.38 7.44 4.07
N PRO A 108 -5.01 8.39 4.80
CA PRO A 108 -4.58 8.71 6.16
C PRO A 108 -4.66 7.51 7.12
N GLU A 109 -5.77 6.76 7.07
CA GLU A 109 -5.95 5.57 7.91
C GLU A 109 -4.98 4.46 7.50
N VAL A 110 -4.83 4.21 6.21
CA VAL A 110 -3.93 3.15 5.69
C VAL A 110 -2.48 3.43 6.07
N PHE A 111 -2.00 4.66 5.89
CA PHE A 111 -0.63 5.02 6.28
C PHE A 111 -0.42 4.93 7.79
N ALA A 112 -1.44 5.28 8.59
CA ALA A 112 -1.40 5.10 10.04
C ALA A 112 -1.36 3.60 10.42
N ILE A 113 -2.11 2.73 9.75
CA ILE A 113 -2.08 1.27 9.94
C ILE A 113 -0.68 0.73 9.62
N VAL A 114 -0.12 1.04 8.46
CA VAL A 114 1.22 0.57 8.05
C VAL A 114 2.30 1.04 9.03
N LYS A 115 2.27 2.32 9.42
CA LYS A 115 3.19 2.87 10.42
C LYS A 115 3.03 2.19 11.77
N ASN A 116 1.80 1.94 12.23
CA ASN A 116 1.55 1.29 13.51
C ASN A 116 1.93 -0.19 13.50
N THR A 117 1.71 -0.90 12.39
CA THR A 117 2.18 -2.27 12.21
C THR A 117 3.70 -2.34 12.30
N ALA A 118 4.41 -1.46 11.59
CA ALA A 118 5.86 -1.35 11.67
C ALA A 118 6.36 -1.07 13.09
N PHE A 119 5.65 -0.21 13.84
CA PHE A 119 5.93 0.06 15.25
C PHE A 119 5.73 -1.19 16.12
N ARG A 120 4.61 -1.91 15.97
CA ARG A 120 4.35 -3.16 16.70
C ARG A 120 5.40 -4.23 16.41
N PHE A 121 5.81 -4.37 15.15
CA PHE A 121 6.88 -5.29 14.75
C PHE A 121 8.21 -4.97 15.44
N LYS A 122 8.52 -3.68 15.60
CA LYS A 122 9.73 -3.23 16.27
C LYS A 122 9.70 -3.48 17.79
N GLU A 123 8.56 -3.21 18.43
CA GLU A 123 8.45 -3.23 19.90
C GLU A 123 8.22 -4.65 20.46
N ASN A 124 7.83 -5.61 19.60
CA ASN A 124 7.57 -6.98 20.03
C ASN A 124 8.61 -7.95 19.47
N THR A 125 8.72 -9.13 20.05
CA THR A 125 9.48 -10.26 19.51
C THR A 125 8.57 -11.17 18.69
N GLU A 126 7.30 -11.23 19.05
CA GLU A 126 6.26 -11.97 18.38
C GLU A 126 4.89 -11.31 18.59
N ILE A 127 3.95 -11.54 17.68
CA ILE A 127 2.58 -11.06 17.73
C ILE A 127 1.64 -12.21 17.45
N ALA A 128 0.70 -12.46 18.36
CA ALA A 128 -0.30 -13.52 18.25
C ALA A 128 -1.64 -12.96 17.76
N VAL A 129 -2.15 -13.48 16.65
CA VAL A 129 -3.45 -13.10 16.07
C VAL A 129 -4.30 -14.32 15.80
N THR A 130 -5.60 -14.13 15.58
CA THR A 130 -6.48 -15.22 15.14
C THR A 130 -6.06 -15.69 13.75
N ALA A 131 -5.79 -17.02 13.61
CA ALA A 131 -5.28 -17.59 12.38
C ALA A 131 -6.33 -17.59 11.27
N THR A 132 -5.96 -17.06 10.11
CA THR A 132 -6.72 -17.19 8.86
C THR A 132 -6.19 -18.34 8.02
N ASP A 133 -6.87 -18.69 6.93
CA ASP A 133 -6.37 -19.72 6.01
C ASP A 133 -5.09 -19.27 5.30
N LEU A 134 -4.93 -17.97 5.02
CA LEU A 134 -3.68 -17.42 4.51
C LEU A 134 -2.54 -17.59 5.53
N ASP A 135 -2.77 -17.32 6.81
CA ASP A 135 -1.73 -17.51 7.83
C ASP A 135 -1.26 -18.96 7.90
N LYS A 136 -2.19 -19.92 7.79
CA LYS A 136 -1.86 -21.36 7.74
C LYS A 136 -1.03 -21.72 6.49
N GLU A 137 -1.36 -21.12 5.34
CA GLU A 137 -0.58 -21.30 4.12
C GLU A 137 0.82 -20.71 4.26
N LEU A 138 0.93 -19.48 4.77
CA LEU A 138 2.21 -18.80 5.00
C LEU A 138 3.11 -19.60 5.95
N ALA A 139 2.57 -20.18 7.01
CA ALA A 139 3.31 -21.00 7.97
C ALA A 139 3.93 -22.26 7.34
N THR A 140 3.46 -22.71 6.18
CA THR A 140 4.09 -23.82 5.44
C THR A 140 5.25 -23.40 4.56
N LYS A 141 5.39 -22.10 4.27
CA LYS A 141 6.34 -21.56 3.29
C LYS A 141 7.39 -20.63 3.90
N HIS A 142 7.09 -20.03 5.07
CA HIS A 142 7.89 -18.98 5.66
C HIS A 142 8.19 -19.24 7.12
N ASP A 143 9.34 -18.75 7.58
CA ASP A 143 9.84 -18.88 8.95
C ASP A 143 9.33 -17.78 9.91
N PHE A 144 8.70 -16.71 9.37
CA PHE A 144 8.21 -15.60 10.18
C PHE A 144 6.81 -15.82 10.79
N VAL A 145 6.14 -16.91 10.51
CA VAL A 145 4.83 -17.22 11.09
C VAL A 145 4.71 -18.73 11.42
N THR A 146 4.14 -19.02 12.59
CA THR A 146 3.82 -20.39 13.04
C THR A 146 2.37 -20.46 13.49
N ILE A 147 1.77 -21.66 13.45
CA ILE A 147 0.39 -21.88 13.91
C ILE A 147 0.38 -22.63 15.23
N GLU A 148 -0.30 -22.06 16.22
CA GLU A 148 -0.53 -22.65 17.54
C GLU A 148 -2.03 -22.67 17.84
N GLY A 149 -2.67 -23.84 17.65
CA GLY A 149 -4.11 -23.99 17.81
C GLY A 149 -4.89 -23.10 16.82
N ASP A 150 -5.63 -22.13 17.33
CA ASP A 150 -6.40 -21.15 16.57
C ASP A 150 -5.64 -19.83 16.34
N LYS A 151 -4.35 -19.76 16.74
CA LYS A 151 -3.53 -18.56 16.63
C LYS A 151 -2.44 -18.71 15.57
N ALA A 152 -2.18 -17.62 14.88
CA ALA A 152 -0.98 -17.39 14.10
C ALA A 152 -0.02 -16.53 14.90
N ILE A 153 1.19 -17.01 15.12
CA ILE A 153 2.26 -16.32 15.84
C ILE A 153 3.23 -15.79 14.80
N TYR A 154 3.27 -14.47 14.66
CA TYR A 154 4.21 -13.77 13.79
C TYR A 154 5.47 -13.42 14.55
N HIS A 155 6.61 -13.91 14.07
CA HIS A 155 7.93 -13.66 14.66
C HIS A 155 8.59 -12.45 14.00
N MET A 156 9.14 -11.52 14.81
CA MET A 156 9.71 -10.27 14.31
C MET A 156 11.17 -10.40 13.88
N ASN A 157 11.60 -11.62 13.60
CA ASN A 157 12.88 -11.98 12.99
C ASN A 157 12.66 -13.06 11.95
N TRP A 158 13.24 -12.90 10.77
CA TRP A 158 13.11 -13.83 9.65
C TRP A 158 14.29 -13.73 8.69
N THR A 159 14.35 -14.61 7.70
CA THR A 159 15.40 -14.58 6.68
C THR A 159 14.99 -13.66 5.53
N ALA A 160 15.85 -12.68 5.18
CA ALA A 160 15.70 -11.83 4.01
C ALA A 160 17.06 -11.61 3.33
N GLY A 161 17.11 -11.81 2.00
CA GLY A 161 18.36 -11.72 1.24
C GLY A 161 19.45 -12.68 1.72
N GLY A 162 19.04 -13.85 2.26
CA GLY A 162 19.95 -14.86 2.82
C GLY A 162 20.51 -14.55 4.20
N ASN A 163 20.06 -13.49 4.88
CA ASN A 163 20.47 -13.13 6.22
C ASN A 163 19.29 -13.09 7.18
N VAL A 164 19.50 -13.53 8.43
CA VAL A 164 18.51 -13.36 9.49
C VAL A 164 18.47 -11.87 9.87
N ILE A 165 17.31 -11.28 9.74
CA ILE A 165 17.05 -9.89 10.14
C ILE A 165 16.08 -9.85 11.31
N LYS A 166 16.12 -8.76 12.08
CA LYS A 166 15.10 -8.39 13.05
C LYS A 166 14.47 -7.10 12.56
N TRP A 167 13.14 -7.00 12.59
CA TRP A 167 12.46 -5.76 12.24
C TRP A 167 12.75 -4.68 13.30
N ASP A 168 13.28 -3.54 12.87
CA ASP A 168 13.65 -2.41 13.74
C ASP A 168 13.23 -1.04 13.18
N MET A 169 12.42 -1.04 12.09
CA MET A 169 12.06 0.17 11.35
C MET A 169 10.68 0.69 11.72
N VAL A 170 10.55 2.01 11.76
CA VAL A 170 9.26 2.73 11.90
C VAL A 170 9.27 3.94 10.98
N HIS A 171 8.15 4.23 10.35
CA HIS A 171 8.02 5.39 9.44
C HIS A 171 8.08 6.71 10.19
N TYR A 172 8.99 7.59 9.79
CA TYR A 172 9.05 8.99 10.21
C TYR A 172 8.21 9.89 9.30
N ASP A 173 7.99 11.13 9.70
CA ASP A 173 7.19 12.09 8.93
C ASP A 173 7.74 12.28 7.50
N VAL A 174 9.06 12.32 7.32
CA VAL A 174 9.71 12.41 6.00
C VAL A 174 9.35 11.22 5.09
N GLN A 175 9.16 10.05 5.67
CA GLN A 175 8.78 8.85 4.92
C GLN A 175 7.28 8.85 4.58
N LEU A 176 6.42 9.40 5.45
CA LEU A 176 5.01 9.65 5.13
C LEU A 176 4.87 10.66 3.97
N ILE A 177 5.71 11.70 3.96
CA ILE A 177 5.82 12.65 2.83
C ILE A 177 6.19 11.89 1.55
N GLY A 178 7.27 11.10 1.58
CA GLY A 178 7.74 10.33 0.43
C GLY A 178 6.69 9.36 -0.11
N GLY A 179 6.01 8.63 0.78
CA GLY A 179 4.93 7.71 0.41
C GLY A 179 3.74 8.42 -0.25
N THR A 180 3.35 9.59 0.27
CA THR A 180 2.30 10.42 -0.32
C THR A 180 2.70 10.95 -1.70
N VAL A 181 3.94 11.42 -1.86
CA VAL A 181 4.50 11.88 -3.14
C VAL A 181 4.43 10.76 -4.19
N LEU A 182 4.84 9.54 -3.83
CA LEU A 182 4.79 8.37 -4.72
C LEU A 182 3.35 8.01 -5.10
N HIS A 183 2.43 7.98 -4.12
CA HIS A 183 1.01 7.70 -4.39
C HIS A 183 0.41 8.74 -5.35
N LYS A 184 0.80 9.99 -5.25
CA LYS A 184 0.37 11.07 -6.17
C LYS A 184 1.06 11.02 -7.55
N GLY A 185 1.73 9.92 -7.91
CA GLY A 185 2.37 9.73 -9.20
C GLY A 185 3.57 10.65 -9.45
N LYS A 186 4.16 11.19 -8.37
CA LYS A 186 5.34 12.07 -8.44
C LYS A 186 6.61 11.30 -8.09
N ILE A 187 7.77 11.83 -8.40
CA ILE A 187 9.08 11.27 -8.06
C ILE A 187 9.47 11.78 -6.66
N ALA A 188 9.71 10.86 -5.73
CA ALA A 188 10.27 11.15 -4.42
C ALA A 188 11.80 11.00 -4.48
N GLU A 189 12.54 12.11 -4.49
CA GLU A 189 13.99 12.11 -4.37
C GLU A 189 14.37 11.98 -2.90
N MET A 190 15.12 10.93 -2.57
CA MET A 190 15.59 10.65 -1.22
C MET A 190 17.07 10.28 -1.24
N ALA A 191 17.83 10.80 -0.27
CA ALA A 191 19.25 10.49 -0.13
C ALA A 191 19.48 9.00 0.24
N THR A 192 20.72 8.55 0.08
CA THR A 192 21.12 7.21 0.49
C THR A 192 20.98 7.08 2.01
N GLY A 193 20.37 5.98 2.48
CA GLY A 193 20.15 5.72 3.91
C GLY A 193 18.83 6.28 4.47
N GLU A 194 18.04 7.04 3.71
CA GLU A 194 16.77 7.60 4.19
C GLU A 194 15.59 6.62 4.19
N GLY A 195 15.83 5.34 3.90
CA GLY A 195 14.81 4.29 4.00
C GLY A 195 13.84 4.22 2.82
N LYS A 196 14.35 4.38 1.57
CA LYS A 196 13.52 4.31 0.36
C LYS A 196 12.66 3.04 0.29
N THR A 197 13.20 1.87 0.65
CA THR A 197 12.47 0.60 0.67
C THR A 197 11.30 0.64 1.66
N LEU A 198 11.51 1.23 2.83
CA LEU A 198 10.45 1.41 3.84
C LEU A 198 9.37 2.40 3.35
N VAL A 199 9.76 3.49 2.69
CA VAL A 199 8.81 4.46 2.11
C VAL A 199 7.90 3.81 1.09
N ALA A 200 8.44 2.93 0.24
CA ALA A 200 7.67 2.23 -0.78
C ALA A 200 6.54 1.37 -0.18
N THR A 201 6.67 0.91 1.07
CA THR A 201 5.62 0.10 1.72
C THR A 201 4.29 0.83 1.82
N LEU A 202 4.31 2.15 1.99
CA LEU A 202 3.11 2.96 2.16
C LEU A 202 2.21 2.97 0.92
N PRO A 203 2.68 3.45 -0.26
CA PRO A 203 1.86 3.46 -1.46
C PRO A 203 1.60 2.05 -2.01
N VAL A 204 2.51 1.10 -1.83
CA VAL A 204 2.31 -0.30 -2.25
C VAL A 204 1.15 -0.91 -1.46
N PHE A 205 1.16 -0.79 -0.13
CA PHE A 205 0.08 -1.29 0.71
C PHE A 205 -1.26 -0.66 0.33
N LEU A 206 -1.31 0.68 0.23
CA LEU A 206 -2.52 1.42 -0.12
C LEU A 206 -3.12 0.93 -1.46
N ASN A 207 -2.31 0.87 -2.51
CA ASN A 207 -2.77 0.49 -3.83
C ASN A 207 -3.12 -1.01 -3.92
N ALA A 208 -2.47 -1.89 -3.15
CA ALA A 208 -2.78 -3.31 -3.09
C ALA A 208 -4.20 -3.59 -2.56
N LEU A 209 -4.77 -2.68 -1.75
CA LEU A 209 -6.14 -2.82 -1.23
C LEU A 209 -7.20 -2.76 -2.33
N THR A 210 -6.89 -2.22 -3.51
CA THR A 210 -7.79 -2.25 -4.68
C THR A 210 -8.02 -3.67 -5.21
N GLY A 211 -7.12 -4.62 -4.93
CA GLY A 211 -7.17 -5.98 -5.49
C GLY A 211 -6.69 -6.08 -6.94
N ASN A 212 -6.26 -5.00 -7.57
CA ASN A 212 -5.75 -4.99 -8.96
C ASN A 212 -4.28 -5.44 -9.07
N GLY A 213 -3.61 -5.67 -7.94
CA GLY A 213 -2.18 -5.96 -7.89
C GLY A 213 -1.31 -4.70 -7.94
N VAL A 214 -0.08 -4.82 -7.43
CA VAL A 214 0.93 -3.76 -7.46
C VAL A 214 2.26 -4.37 -7.88
N HIS A 215 2.91 -3.75 -8.86
CA HIS A 215 4.23 -4.16 -9.31
C HIS A 215 5.30 -3.23 -8.73
N VAL A 216 6.24 -3.80 -7.98
CA VAL A 216 7.42 -3.10 -7.47
C VAL A 216 8.62 -3.47 -8.31
N VAL A 217 9.18 -2.50 -9.03
CA VAL A 217 10.30 -2.72 -9.92
C VAL A 217 11.58 -2.21 -9.27
N THR A 218 12.59 -3.07 -9.19
CA THR A 218 13.91 -2.76 -8.66
C THR A 218 14.97 -2.78 -9.77
N VAL A 219 16.19 -2.34 -9.46
CA VAL A 219 17.26 -2.26 -10.44
C VAL A 219 17.84 -3.63 -10.84
N ASN A 220 17.62 -4.67 -10.02
CA ASN A 220 18.05 -6.05 -10.28
C ASN A 220 17.30 -7.06 -9.43
N ASP A 221 17.42 -8.35 -9.79
CA ASP A 221 16.73 -9.48 -9.18
C ASP A 221 17.09 -9.65 -7.70
N TYR A 222 18.38 -9.45 -7.34
CA TYR A 222 18.80 -9.52 -5.94
C TYR A 222 18.03 -8.54 -5.05
N LEU A 223 17.84 -7.31 -5.49
CA LEU A 223 17.06 -6.32 -4.73
C LEU A 223 15.57 -6.64 -4.75
N ALA A 224 15.03 -7.17 -5.85
CA ALA A 224 13.65 -7.60 -5.90
C ALA A 224 13.38 -8.67 -4.83
N LYS A 225 14.19 -9.70 -4.80
CA LYS A 225 14.10 -10.79 -3.83
C LYS A 225 14.31 -10.30 -2.39
N ARG A 226 15.41 -9.59 -2.12
CA ARG A 226 15.71 -9.05 -0.79
C ARG A 226 14.58 -8.17 -0.26
N ASP A 227 14.06 -7.25 -1.06
CA ASP A 227 13.06 -6.28 -0.61
C ASP A 227 11.68 -6.93 -0.47
N SER A 228 11.32 -7.92 -1.31
CA SER A 228 10.10 -8.71 -1.14
C SER A 228 10.15 -9.57 0.14
N GLU A 229 11.28 -10.22 0.42
CA GLU A 229 11.47 -11.01 1.65
C GLU A 229 11.49 -10.12 2.89
N TRP A 230 12.08 -8.93 2.80
CA TRP A 230 12.21 -8.02 3.95
C TRP A 230 10.90 -7.33 4.31
N MET A 231 10.20 -6.77 3.31
CA MET A 231 8.96 -6.01 3.52
C MET A 231 7.70 -6.88 3.44
N GLY A 232 7.79 -8.06 2.84
CA GLY A 232 6.68 -8.99 2.63
C GLY A 232 5.86 -9.28 3.87
N PRO A 233 6.48 -9.63 5.02
CA PRO A 233 5.74 -9.94 6.24
C PRO A 233 4.80 -8.84 6.72
N LEU A 234 5.15 -7.56 6.48
CA LEU A 234 4.28 -6.43 6.81
C LEU A 234 2.97 -6.44 6.02
N TYR A 235 3.02 -6.80 4.73
CA TYR A 235 1.83 -6.92 3.88
C TYR A 235 1.02 -8.18 4.23
N MET A 236 1.72 -9.29 4.39
CA MET A 236 1.13 -10.60 4.65
C MET A 236 0.42 -10.65 6.00
N PHE A 237 0.90 -9.93 7.00
CA PHE A 237 0.23 -9.75 8.29
C PHE A 237 -1.20 -9.20 8.14
N HIS A 238 -1.46 -8.39 7.13
CA HIS A 238 -2.77 -7.81 6.81
C HIS A 238 -3.57 -8.60 5.76
N GLY A 239 -3.14 -9.80 5.41
CA GLY A 239 -3.85 -10.64 4.45
C GLY A 239 -3.61 -10.29 2.98
N LEU A 240 -2.51 -9.59 2.67
CA LEU A 240 -2.03 -9.38 1.30
C LEU A 240 -1.02 -10.48 0.93
N THR A 241 -0.96 -10.85 -0.33
CA THR A 241 0.03 -11.82 -0.86
C THR A 241 1.19 -11.08 -1.51
N VAL A 242 2.40 -11.61 -1.36
CA VAL A 242 3.61 -11.07 -1.97
C VAL A 242 4.34 -12.20 -2.68
N ASP A 243 4.81 -11.94 -3.88
CA ASP A 243 5.64 -12.86 -4.65
C ASP A 243 6.75 -12.08 -5.36
N CYS A 244 7.81 -12.77 -5.78
CA CYS A 244 8.95 -12.23 -6.49
C CYS A 244 9.13 -12.97 -7.81
N ILE A 245 9.28 -12.22 -8.89
CA ILE A 245 9.66 -12.76 -10.19
C ILE A 245 11.19 -12.67 -10.27
N ASP A 246 11.87 -13.81 -10.25
CA ASP A 246 13.32 -13.99 -10.36
C ASP A 246 13.71 -14.98 -11.49
#